data_9824ef36ba1263ae7ebb2fe9c4b3585e
#
_entry.id   9824ef36ba1263ae7ebb2fe9c4b3585e
#
_cell.length_a   1.000
_cell.length_b   1.000
_cell.length_c   1.000
_cell.angle_alpha   90.00
_cell.angle_beta   90.00
_cell.angle_gamma   90.00
#
_symmetry.space_group_name_H-M   'P 1'
#
loop_
_entity.id
_entity.type
_entity.pdbx_description
1 polymer ?
#
loop_
_entity_poly.entity_id
_entity_poly.type
_entity_poly.pdbx_seq_one_letter_code
_entity_poly.pdbx_strand_id
1 'polypeptide(L)'
;MSRETKHLKLTPLAAAVATALATSPLVVAQEKSVTLEEIVVTSRKRAESVMDIPAAVQALSGEDLKDMGARGMSDYARFIPAVNIVDYGSGLANFVFRGATSDPGYVTQSTSSLYMDEISLTTQGQQPSIRMVDIERVEALSGPQGTLYGSDSQAGTLRLISNKAQMNETSFTVDGSIRNGSEGEGSYDGSVVANFPLVEDKLALRVVGYKAKDGGYIDNVYGKTITNDLKADDLYGRSPSGWGTLDNADIVEDDINDYEAEGWRAAVRWDINQDWSATLSTIQQKSEAGSFNGFDPNVGDLQIIRYNEEYMDVDLDISSLTVEGDLGFAQLVAATSYYNSETVRDQDITNYHKSYSAYYCIHYAGDAAAYAPYYFAVEDGYMYASGLYCSSPTVEGDFFSKWYEESGSDRFSTEVRLSSQGDTFDWLVGAFYEESNYWYEEHWGYPT
;
A
#
# COMPACT_ATOMS: atom_id res chain seq x y z
N MET A 1 -39.44 -30.35 -29.13
CA MET A 1 -38.45 -30.00 -28.13
C MET A 1 -38.81 -28.65 -27.56
N SER A 2 -39.49 -28.60 -26.40
CA SER A 2 -39.99 -27.39 -25.74
C SER A 2 -38.89 -26.82 -24.87
N ARG A 3 -38.56 -25.52 -25.04
CA ARG A 3 -37.69 -24.75 -24.16
C ARG A 3 -38.48 -24.37 -22.92
N GLU A 4 -38.10 -24.90 -21.74
CA GLU A 4 -38.57 -24.42 -20.47
C GLU A 4 -37.89 -23.10 -20.12
N THR A 5 -38.69 -22.06 -19.99
CA THR A 5 -38.25 -20.75 -19.41
C THR A 5 -38.19 -20.86 -17.89
N LYS A 6 -36.99 -20.83 -17.34
CA LYS A 6 -36.79 -20.70 -15.89
C LYS A 6 -37.19 -19.30 -15.43
N HIS A 7 -38.26 -19.18 -14.68
CA HIS A 7 -38.65 -17.96 -13.99
C HIS A 7 -37.70 -17.70 -12.81
N LEU A 8 -36.92 -16.64 -12.86
CA LEU A 8 -36.15 -16.13 -11.74
C LEU A 8 -37.12 -15.62 -10.65
N LYS A 9 -37.11 -16.24 -9.47
CA LYS A 9 -37.85 -15.75 -8.31
C LYS A 9 -37.05 -14.60 -7.69
N LEU A 10 -37.45 -13.36 -7.97
CA LEU A 10 -36.95 -12.17 -7.26
C LEU A 10 -37.29 -12.31 -5.76
N THR A 11 -36.26 -12.25 -4.93
CA THR A 11 -36.41 -12.28 -3.46
C THR A 11 -37.04 -10.98 -2.96
N PRO A 12 -37.80 -10.98 -1.87
CA PRO A 12 -38.50 -9.79 -1.34
C PRO A 12 -37.55 -8.62 -0.99
N LEU A 13 -36.26 -8.89 -0.82
CA LEU A 13 -35.23 -7.87 -0.60
C LEU A 13 -34.99 -6.99 -1.82
N ALA A 14 -34.96 -7.57 -3.04
CA ALA A 14 -34.79 -6.83 -4.27
C ALA A 14 -36.00 -5.90 -4.58
N ALA A 15 -37.20 -6.32 -4.18
CA ALA A 15 -38.41 -5.49 -4.30
C ALA A 15 -38.41 -4.30 -3.33
N ALA A 16 -37.87 -4.47 -2.11
CA ALA A 16 -37.78 -3.41 -1.12
C ALA A 16 -36.76 -2.30 -1.54
N VAL A 17 -35.63 -2.70 -2.11
CA VAL A 17 -34.60 -1.77 -2.63
C VAL A 17 -35.13 -1.00 -3.84
N ALA A 18 -35.84 -1.64 -4.76
CA ALA A 18 -36.44 -0.98 -5.92
C ALA A 18 -37.53 0.04 -5.54
N THR A 19 -38.26 -0.20 -4.44
CA THR A 19 -39.32 0.73 -3.97
C THR A 19 -38.72 1.95 -3.27
N ALA A 20 -37.59 1.80 -2.56
CA ALA A 20 -36.89 2.91 -1.92
C ALA A 20 -36.27 3.89 -2.96
N LEU A 21 -35.81 3.39 -4.10
CA LEU A 21 -35.23 4.21 -5.20
C LEU A 21 -36.31 4.99 -5.99
N ALA A 22 -37.56 4.57 -5.95
CA ALA A 22 -38.65 5.20 -6.74
C ALA A 22 -39.31 6.42 -6.04
N THR A 23 -38.98 6.71 -4.78
CA THR A 23 -39.61 7.79 -3.98
C THR A 23 -38.67 8.96 -3.69
N SER A 24 -37.53 9.08 -4.36
CA SER A 24 -36.63 10.23 -4.19
C SER A 24 -37.29 11.52 -4.75
N PRO A 25 -37.47 12.60 -3.95
CA PRO A 25 -37.92 13.87 -4.46
C PRO A 25 -36.86 14.45 -5.40
N LEU A 26 -37.31 15.04 -6.52
CA LEU A 26 -36.46 15.80 -7.43
C LEU A 26 -35.82 16.96 -6.64
N VAL A 27 -34.56 16.80 -6.29
CA VAL A 27 -33.76 17.91 -5.76
C VAL A 27 -33.44 18.84 -6.91
N VAL A 28 -34.02 20.02 -6.86
CA VAL A 28 -33.67 21.14 -7.75
C VAL A 28 -32.23 21.52 -7.40
N ALA A 29 -31.34 21.39 -8.35
CA ALA A 29 -29.95 21.80 -8.20
C ALA A 29 -29.92 23.30 -7.91
N GLN A 30 -29.57 23.66 -6.67
CA GLN A 30 -29.26 25.03 -6.30
C GLN A 30 -27.86 25.30 -6.85
N GLU A 31 -27.70 26.30 -7.69
CA GLU A 31 -26.40 26.76 -8.17
C GLU A 31 -25.52 27.07 -6.93
N LYS A 32 -24.58 26.16 -6.61
CA LYS A 32 -23.51 26.46 -5.64
C LYS A 32 -22.73 27.66 -6.21
N SER A 33 -22.80 28.80 -5.54
CA SER A 33 -21.83 29.87 -5.76
C SER A 33 -20.46 29.27 -5.55
N VAL A 34 -19.58 29.36 -6.54
CA VAL A 34 -18.17 28.96 -6.42
C VAL A 34 -17.48 29.97 -5.50
N THR A 35 -17.67 29.80 -4.20
CA THR A 35 -16.76 30.35 -3.22
C THR A 35 -15.59 29.37 -3.24
N LEU A 36 -14.40 29.86 -3.60
CA LEU A 36 -13.16 29.12 -3.38
C LEU A 36 -13.10 28.79 -1.88
N GLU A 37 -13.36 27.53 -1.53
CA GLU A 37 -13.18 27.07 -0.16
C GLU A 37 -11.69 27.19 0.16
N GLU A 38 -11.38 27.97 1.20
CA GLU A 38 -10.01 28.08 1.70
C GLU A 38 -9.58 26.71 2.26
N ILE A 39 -8.57 26.10 1.63
CA ILE A 39 -8.05 24.80 2.09
C ILE A 39 -7.15 25.05 3.30
N VAL A 40 -7.63 24.67 4.48
CA VAL A 40 -6.85 24.65 5.70
C VAL A 40 -6.13 23.32 5.83
N VAL A 41 -4.83 23.36 6.05
CA VAL A 41 -3.98 22.18 6.23
C VAL A 41 -3.29 22.19 7.58
N THR A 42 -2.84 21.03 8.01
CA THR A 42 -2.08 20.85 9.25
C THR A 42 -0.64 20.42 8.99
N SER A 43 -0.16 20.68 7.82
CA SER A 43 1.13 20.25 7.30
C SER A 43 2.35 20.76 8.10
N ARG A 44 2.23 21.88 8.80
CA ARG A 44 3.25 22.39 9.71
C ARG A 44 2.94 22.10 11.18
N LYS A 45 2.18 21.03 11.44
CA LYS A 45 1.74 20.62 12.79
C LYS A 45 0.87 21.67 13.51
N ARG A 46 0.25 22.57 12.72
CA ARG A 46 -0.73 23.59 13.15
C ARG A 46 -1.66 23.91 11.98
N ALA A 47 -2.89 24.32 12.27
CA ALA A 47 -3.87 24.67 11.25
C ALA A 47 -3.50 26.02 10.59
N GLU A 48 -3.25 26.00 9.28
CA GLU A 48 -2.90 27.17 8.47
C GLU A 48 -3.56 27.08 7.10
N SER A 49 -3.87 28.25 6.49
CA SER A 49 -4.24 28.28 5.09
C SER A 49 -3.08 27.82 4.19
N VAL A 50 -3.34 26.98 3.19
CA VAL A 50 -2.33 26.58 2.21
C VAL A 50 -1.66 27.80 1.56
N MET A 51 -2.40 28.89 1.38
CA MET A 51 -1.90 30.12 0.76
C MET A 51 -0.90 30.90 1.63
N ASP A 52 -0.93 30.67 2.93
CA ASP A 52 -0.07 31.37 3.90
C ASP A 52 1.21 30.61 4.23
N ILE A 53 1.32 29.36 3.76
CA ILE A 53 2.48 28.49 4.04
C ILE A 53 3.63 28.81 3.10
N PRO A 54 4.79 29.27 3.58
CA PRO A 54 5.98 29.54 2.74
C PRO A 54 6.73 28.23 2.38
N ALA A 55 6.02 27.21 1.93
CA ALA A 55 6.55 25.93 1.54
C ALA A 55 5.72 25.34 0.38
N ALA A 56 6.30 24.39 -0.36
CA ALA A 56 5.58 23.72 -1.42
C ALA A 56 4.65 22.64 -0.82
N VAL A 57 3.45 23.05 -0.49
CA VAL A 57 2.37 22.19 0.02
C VAL A 57 1.29 22.03 -1.04
N GLN A 58 0.80 20.83 -1.20
CA GLN A 58 -0.35 20.51 -2.04
C GLN A 58 -1.34 19.71 -1.20
N ALA A 59 -2.62 20.02 -1.33
CA ALA A 59 -3.69 19.30 -0.67
C ALA A 59 -4.73 18.86 -1.70
N LEU A 60 -5.23 17.64 -1.53
CA LEU A 60 -6.37 17.08 -2.25
C LEU A 60 -7.46 16.83 -1.22
N SER A 61 -8.63 17.41 -1.43
CA SER A 61 -9.78 17.21 -0.54
C SER A 61 -10.40 15.82 -0.69
N GLY A 62 -11.22 15.40 0.27
CA GLY A 62 -11.98 14.15 0.17
C GLY A 62 -12.94 14.14 -1.01
N GLU A 63 -13.47 15.32 -1.43
CA GLU A 63 -14.28 15.45 -2.63
C GLU A 63 -13.44 15.24 -3.90
N ASP A 64 -12.24 15.85 -3.98
CA ASP A 64 -11.31 15.61 -5.08
C ASP A 64 -10.94 14.12 -5.19
N LEU A 65 -10.63 13.48 -4.07
CA LEU A 65 -10.28 12.06 -4.03
C LEU A 65 -11.43 11.17 -4.52
N LYS A 66 -12.66 11.50 -4.15
CA LYS A 66 -13.87 10.81 -4.59
C LYS A 66 -14.14 11.02 -6.08
N ASP A 67 -14.00 12.23 -6.57
CA ASP A 67 -14.20 12.59 -7.97
C ASP A 67 -13.16 11.95 -8.89
N MET A 68 -11.92 11.80 -8.41
CA MET A 68 -10.87 11.06 -9.10
C MET A 68 -11.07 9.54 -9.05
N GLY A 69 -11.97 9.05 -8.19
CA GLY A 69 -12.12 7.62 -7.91
C GLY A 69 -10.90 7.01 -7.23
N ALA A 70 -10.18 7.80 -6.42
CA ALA A 70 -8.98 7.36 -5.73
C ALA A 70 -9.32 6.30 -4.67
N ARG A 71 -8.67 5.14 -4.75
CA ARG A 71 -8.86 3.96 -3.87
C ARG A 71 -7.63 3.62 -3.07
N GLY A 72 -6.47 3.87 -3.62
CA GLY A 72 -5.17 3.60 -3.04
C GLY A 72 -4.18 4.71 -3.37
N MET A 73 -2.97 4.48 -2.95
CA MET A 73 -1.85 5.42 -3.04
C MET A 73 -1.54 5.85 -4.47
N SER A 74 -1.49 4.88 -5.39
CA SER A 74 -1.14 5.09 -6.80
C SER A 74 -2.16 5.94 -7.54
N ASP A 75 -3.41 5.98 -7.06
CA ASP A 75 -4.46 6.77 -7.71
C ASP A 75 -4.30 8.27 -7.48
N TYR A 76 -4.11 8.69 -6.22
CA TYR A 76 -4.01 10.12 -5.92
C TYR A 76 -2.62 10.70 -6.15
N ALA A 77 -1.55 9.90 -6.05
CA ALA A 77 -0.19 10.40 -6.21
C ALA A 77 0.08 10.96 -7.60
N ARG A 78 -0.55 10.41 -8.65
CA ARG A 78 -0.44 10.92 -10.02
C ARG A 78 -0.98 12.35 -10.20
N PHE A 79 -1.79 12.83 -9.26
CA PHE A 79 -2.31 14.20 -9.22
C PHE A 79 -1.45 15.14 -8.37
N ILE A 80 -0.38 14.64 -7.76
CA ILE A 80 0.59 15.41 -6.98
C ILE A 80 1.90 15.51 -7.78
N PRO A 81 2.15 16.60 -8.52
CA PRO A 81 3.28 16.70 -9.46
C PRO A 81 4.66 16.47 -8.84
N ALA A 82 4.78 16.66 -7.53
CA ALA A 82 6.04 16.46 -6.81
C ALA A 82 6.29 15.00 -6.40
N VAL A 83 5.30 14.12 -6.53
CA VAL A 83 5.32 12.74 -6.04
C VAL A 83 5.26 11.77 -7.20
N ASN A 84 6.18 10.81 -7.23
CA ASN A 84 6.08 9.60 -8.03
C ASN A 84 5.90 8.41 -7.08
N ILE A 85 5.23 7.38 -7.55
CA ILE A 85 5.15 6.10 -6.87
C ILE A 85 5.98 5.07 -7.62
N VAL A 86 6.71 4.28 -6.85
CA VAL A 86 7.36 3.06 -7.31
C VAL A 86 6.74 1.93 -6.52
N ASP A 87 5.96 1.09 -7.21
CA ASP A 87 5.41 -0.14 -6.65
C ASP A 87 5.92 -1.35 -7.46
N TYR A 88 6.03 -2.48 -6.80
CA TYR A 88 6.37 -3.77 -7.40
C TYR A 88 5.18 -4.75 -7.34
N GLY A 89 4.04 -4.26 -6.90
CA GLY A 89 2.80 -4.99 -6.74
C GLY A 89 1.79 -4.21 -5.93
N SER A 90 0.54 -4.65 -5.91
CA SER A 90 -0.51 -4.01 -5.15
C SER A 90 -0.27 -4.19 -3.65
N GLY A 91 -0.65 -3.21 -2.83
CA GLY A 91 -0.58 -3.29 -1.36
C GLY A 91 0.62 -2.60 -0.72
N LEU A 92 1.76 -2.51 -1.39
CA LEU A 92 2.95 -1.79 -0.93
C LEU A 92 3.47 -0.83 -1.99
N ALA A 93 3.98 0.32 -1.59
CA ALA A 93 4.57 1.29 -2.51
C ALA A 93 5.62 2.19 -1.85
N ASN A 94 6.49 2.79 -2.65
CA ASN A 94 7.41 3.83 -2.22
C ASN A 94 7.04 5.17 -2.84
N PHE A 95 7.06 6.21 -2.01
CA PHE A 95 6.92 7.59 -2.50
C PHE A 95 8.29 8.17 -2.81
N VAL A 96 8.37 8.81 -3.95
CA VAL A 96 9.57 9.49 -4.42
C VAL A 96 9.24 10.96 -4.65
N PHE A 97 9.68 11.83 -3.76
CA PHE A 97 9.51 13.27 -3.92
C PHE A 97 10.62 13.85 -4.81
N ARG A 98 10.24 14.49 -5.91
CA ARG A 98 11.17 15.18 -6.85
C ARG A 98 12.36 14.32 -7.31
N GLY A 99 12.17 13.02 -7.41
CA GLY A 99 13.20 12.07 -7.81
C GLY A 99 14.23 11.73 -6.74
N ALA A 100 14.07 12.22 -5.50
CA ALA A 100 14.96 11.88 -4.40
C ALA A 100 14.48 10.58 -3.74
N THR A 101 15.23 9.52 -3.95
CA THR A 101 14.96 8.21 -3.33
C THR A 101 16.28 7.55 -2.93
N SER A 102 16.27 6.79 -1.85
CA SER A 102 17.21 5.69 -1.66
C SER A 102 16.75 4.54 -2.56
N ASP A 103 17.60 3.56 -2.76
CA ASP A 103 17.18 2.33 -3.45
C ASP A 103 15.85 1.85 -2.83
N PRO A 104 14.80 1.59 -3.61
CA PRO A 104 13.55 1.02 -3.11
C PRO A 104 13.67 -0.43 -2.63
N GLY A 105 14.90 -0.92 -2.48
CA GLY A 105 15.21 -2.24 -1.94
C GLY A 105 14.63 -2.47 -0.53
N TYR A 106 14.47 -3.69 -0.19
CA TYR A 106 13.64 -4.21 0.90
C TYR A 106 13.99 -3.74 2.32
N VAL A 107 15.22 -3.34 2.55
CA VAL A 107 15.74 -2.97 3.87
C VAL A 107 16.31 -1.56 3.93
N THR A 108 16.06 -0.75 2.92
CA THR A 108 16.57 0.62 2.91
C THR A 108 15.61 1.57 3.61
N GLN A 109 16.15 2.53 4.32
CA GLN A 109 15.36 3.56 4.96
C GLN A 109 14.70 4.46 3.92
N SER A 110 13.40 4.75 4.09
CA SER A 110 12.69 5.65 3.20
C SER A 110 13.25 7.07 3.30
N THR A 111 13.26 7.78 2.18
CA THR A 111 13.59 9.21 2.12
C THR A 111 12.36 10.10 2.27
N SER A 112 11.17 9.50 2.27
CA SER A 112 9.89 10.18 2.31
C SER A 112 9.00 9.53 3.35
N SER A 113 8.37 10.33 4.19
CA SER A 113 7.51 9.82 5.26
C SER A 113 6.04 9.79 4.86
N LEU A 114 5.35 8.78 5.37
CA LEU A 114 3.90 8.62 5.30
C LEU A 114 3.31 8.76 6.70
N TYR A 115 2.28 9.57 6.82
CA TYR A 115 1.53 9.76 8.06
C TYR A 115 0.03 9.53 7.85
N MET A 116 -0.63 9.02 8.86
CA MET A 116 -2.08 9.07 8.98
C MET A 116 -2.44 9.80 10.27
N ASP A 117 -3.12 10.95 10.14
CA ASP A 117 -3.32 11.90 11.23
C ASP A 117 -1.98 12.29 11.91
N GLU A 118 -1.80 11.93 13.19
CA GLU A 118 -0.54 12.14 13.91
C GLU A 118 0.36 10.90 13.98
N ILE A 119 0.01 9.82 13.29
CA ILE A 119 0.68 8.52 13.34
C ILE A 119 1.63 8.38 12.17
N SER A 120 2.89 8.11 12.41
CA SER A 120 3.82 7.72 11.35
C SER A 120 3.52 6.29 10.88
N LEU A 121 3.35 6.11 9.58
CA LEU A 121 3.21 4.81 8.92
C LEU A 121 4.50 4.39 8.19
N THR A 122 5.53 5.23 8.25
CA THR A 122 6.78 5.01 7.52
C THR A 122 7.49 3.77 8.04
N THR A 123 7.81 2.85 7.17
CA THR A 123 8.59 1.64 7.46
C THR A 123 9.89 1.62 6.66
N GLN A 124 10.76 0.67 6.94
CA GLN A 124 11.86 0.34 6.04
C GLN A 124 11.30 -0.33 4.79
N GLY A 125 11.95 -0.14 3.65
CA GLY A 125 11.47 -0.67 2.38
C GLY A 125 10.21 0.03 1.87
N GLN A 126 9.21 -0.72 1.50
CA GLN A 126 7.96 -0.24 0.92
C GLN A 126 6.94 0.11 2.01
N GLN A 127 6.12 1.12 1.75
CA GLN A 127 5.10 1.60 2.66
C GLN A 127 3.76 0.91 2.42
N PRO A 128 2.98 0.58 3.46
CA PRO A 128 1.66 -0.03 3.28
C PRO A 128 0.69 0.91 2.58
N SER A 129 -0.04 0.40 1.61
CA SER A 129 -1.08 1.15 0.90
C SER A 129 -2.38 1.14 1.70
N ILE A 130 -2.72 2.27 2.30
CA ILE A 130 -3.99 2.46 3.01
C ILE A 130 -5.12 2.68 2.00
N ARG A 131 -6.24 1.96 2.19
CA ARG A 131 -7.45 2.16 1.38
C ARG A 131 -8.08 3.52 1.66
N MET A 132 -8.42 4.27 0.59
CA MET A 132 -8.89 5.66 0.65
C MET A 132 -10.37 5.75 1.00
N VAL A 133 -10.76 5.24 2.18
CA VAL A 133 -12.14 5.28 2.67
C VAL A 133 -12.24 6.27 3.82
N ASP A 134 -13.18 7.21 3.72
CA ASP A 134 -13.47 8.22 4.75
C ASP A 134 -12.26 9.08 5.11
N ILE A 135 -11.51 9.49 4.09
CA ILE A 135 -10.38 10.41 4.20
C ILE A 135 -10.90 11.84 3.96
N GLU A 136 -10.53 12.76 4.84
CA GLU A 136 -10.87 14.17 4.76
C GLU A 136 -10.05 14.88 3.67
N ARG A 137 -8.73 14.61 3.66
CA ARG A 137 -7.79 15.15 2.67
C ARG A 137 -6.46 14.43 2.69
N VAL A 138 -5.70 14.60 1.61
CA VAL A 138 -4.28 14.21 1.50
C VAL A 138 -3.45 15.49 1.42
N GLU A 139 -2.42 15.60 2.25
CA GLU A 139 -1.47 16.71 2.25
C GLU A 139 -0.09 16.20 1.81
N ALA A 140 0.53 16.85 0.83
CA ALA A 140 1.88 16.54 0.36
C ALA A 140 2.81 17.74 0.57
N LEU A 141 3.83 17.54 1.38
CA LEU A 141 4.85 18.53 1.68
C LEU A 141 6.14 18.16 0.97
N SER A 142 6.55 18.97 0.01
CA SER A 142 7.77 18.74 -0.76
C SER A 142 8.98 19.41 -0.10
N GLY A 143 10.08 18.67 -0.01
CA GLY A 143 11.34 19.11 0.58
C GLY A 143 11.54 18.61 2.01
N PRO A 144 12.71 18.87 2.62
CA PRO A 144 13.05 18.36 3.94
C PRO A 144 12.06 18.81 5.03
N GLN A 145 11.51 17.85 5.76
CA GLN A 145 10.56 18.05 6.86
C GLN A 145 11.03 17.39 8.17
N GLY A 146 12.30 17.00 8.25
CA GLY A 146 12.85 16.22 9.36
C GLY A 146 12.63 16.82 10.75
N THR A 147 12.57 18.16 10.87
CA THR A 147 12.33 18.83 12.16
C THR A 147 10.93 18.55 12.74
N LEU A 148 9.93 18.34 11.87
CA LEU A 148 8.53 18.15 12.26
C LEU A 148 8.06 16.70 12.11
N TYR A 149 8.73 15.91 11.25
CA TYR A 149 8.28 14.59 10.84
C TYR A 149 9.35 13.49 10.94
N GLY A 150 10.50 13.79 11.58
CA GLY A 150 11.54 12.80 11.84
C GLY A 150 12.48 12.53 10.66
N SER A 151 13.34 11.52 10.84
CA SER A 151 14.49 11.22 9.98
C SER A 151 14.10 10.85 8.54
N ASP A 152 12.95 10.23 8.35
CA ASP A 152 12.52 9.72 7.06
C ASP A 152 11.91 10.78 6.14
N SER A 153 11.74 12.01 6.63
CA SER A 153 11.20 13.14 5.88
C SER A 153 12.28 13.99 5.19
N GLN A 154 13.22 13.34 4.52
CA GLN A 154 14.35 14.02 3.85
C GLN A 154 13.94 14.67 2.53
N ALA A 155 13.10 14.00 1.75
CA ALA A 155 12.64 14.46 0.45
C ALA A 155 11.23 15.07 0.50
N GLY A 156 10.40 14.60 1.42
CA GLY A 156 9.03 15.07 1.61
C GLY A 156 8.23 14.24 2.60
N THR A 157 7.01 14.68 2.83
CA THR A 157 6.04 14.01 3.72
C THR A 157 4.68 13.96 3.05
N LEU A 158 4.06 12.80 3.08
CA LEU A 158 2.68 12.59 2.68
C LEU A 158 1.83 12.33 3.92
N ARG A 159 0.70 13.02 4.04
CA ARG A 159 -0.22 12.88 5.17
C ARG A 159 -1.62 12.54 4.68
N LEU A 160 -2.20 11.51 5.25
CA LEU A 160 -3.60 11.16 5.13
C LEU A 160 -4.32 11.69 6.37
N ILE A 161 -5.31 12.54 6.19
CA ILE A 161 -6.11 13.08 7.29
C ILE A 161 -7.47 12.42 7.24
N SER A 162 -7.85 11.75 8.32
CA SER A 162 -9.13 11.07 8.42
C SER A 162 -10.26 12.00 8.87
N ASN A 163 -11.50 11.70 8.45
CA ASN A 163 -12.67 12.39 8.98
C ASN A 163 -12.82 12.13 10.48
N LYS A 164 -12.95 13.20 11.26
CA LYS A 164 -13.14 13.12 12.72
C LYS A 164 -14.58 12.78 13.08
N ALA A 165 -14.77 12.15 14.26
CA ALA A 165 -16.11 11.91 14.79
C ALA A 165 -16.84 13.24 15.09
N GLN A 166 -18.10 13.35 14.62
CA GLN A 166 -18.93 14.54 14.73
C GLN A 166 -19.85 14.46 15.95
N MET A 167 -19.83 15.50 16.80
CA MET A 167 -20.54 15.50 18.10
C MET A 167 -22.06 15.60 18.00
N ASN A 168 -22.57 16.24 16.93
CA ASN A 168 -23.96 16.65 16.85
C ASN A 168 -24.69 16.05 15.64
N GLU A 169 -24.08 15.07 14.99
CA GLU A 169 -24.64 14.48 13.77
C GLU A 169 -24.62 12.94 13.88
N THR A 170 -25.80 12.33 13.77
CA THR A 170 -25.89 10.89 13.49
C THR A 170 -25.96 10.72 11.99
N SER A 171 -24.95 10.08 11.41
CA SER A 171 -24.90 9.80 9.98
C SER A 171 -24.57 8.35 9.70
N PHE A 172 -25.05 7.88 8.56
CA PHE A 172 -24.77 6.54 8.05
C PHE A 172 -24.65 6.62 6.53
N THR A 173 -23.51 6.25 6.02
CA THR A 173 -23.19 6.26 4.58
C THR A 173 -22.81 4.86 4.15
N VAL A 174 -23.33 4.42 3.02
CA VAL A 174 -22.94 3.20 2.33
C VAL A 174 -22.53 3.58 0.94
N ASP A 175 -21.31 3.29 0.57
CA ASP A 175 -20.79 3.45 -0.78
C ASP A 175 -20.45 2.10 -1.37
N GLY A 176 -20.59 1.95 -2.69
CA GLY A 176 -20.21 0.75 -3.39
C GLY A 176 -20.02 1.01 -4.87
N SER A 177 -19.05 0.33 -5.47
CA SER A 177 -18.82 0.40 -6.90
C SER A 177 -18.51 -0.97 -7.50
N ILE A 178 -18.82 -1.13 -8.77
CA ILE A 178 -18.44 -2.27 -9.61
C ILE A 178 -17.80 -1.70 -10.86
N ARG A 179 -16.66 -2.24 -11.24
CA ARG A 179 -15.89 -1.78 -12.38
C ARG A 179 -15.45 -2.97 -13.23
N ASN A 180 -15.38 -2.76 -14.53
CA ASN A 180 -14.80 -3.73 -15.47
C ASN A 180 -13.82 -2.97 -16.37
N GLY A 181 -12.62 -3.51 -16.52
CA GLY A 181 -11.67 -3.08 -17.53
C GLY A 181 -12.02 -3.62 -18.92
N SER A 182 -11.27 -3.19 -19.93
CA SER A 182 -11.34 -3.81 -21.28
C SER A 182 -10.66 -5.16 -21.32
N GLU A 183 -9.65 -5.32 -20.48
CA GLU A 183 -8.91 -6.54 -20.24
C GLU A 183 -8.97 -6.82 -18.73
N GLY A 184 -8.98 -8.10 -18.35
CA GLY A 184 -8.90 -8.51 -16.97
C GLY A 184 -10.24 -8.73 -16.26
N GLU A 185 -10.12 -9.10 -15.00
CA GLU A 185 -11.23 -9.46 -14.11
C GLU A 185 -12.00 -8.23 -13.61
N GLY A 186 -13.26 -8.47 -13.21
CA GLY A 186 -14.09 -7.43 -12.60
C GLY A 186 -13.63 -7.01 -11.21
N SER A 187 -13.69 -5.70 -10.93
CA SER A 187 -13.37 -5.12 -9.62
C SER A 187 -14.62 -4.68 -8.89
N TYR A 188 -14.60 -4.72 -7.56
CA TYR A 188 -15.66 -4.15 -6.71
C TYR A 188 -15.06 -3.52 -5.47
N ASP A 189 -15.80 -2.56 -4.90
CA ASP A 189 -15.57 -2.07 -3.56
C ASP A 189 -16.88 -1.74 -2.86
N GLY A 190 -16.87 -1.86 -1.53
CA GLY A 190 -17.96 -1.50 -0.68
C GLY A 190 -17.44 -0.95 0.64
N SER A 191 -18.10 0.11 1.14
CA SER A 191 -17.78 0.67 2.44
C SER A 191 -19.01 1.13 3.20
N VAL A 192 -18.87 1.16 4.51
CA VAL A 192 -19.86 1.67 5.46
C VAL A 192 -19.17 2.64 6.39
N VAL A 193 -19.74 3.82 6.52
CA VAL A 193 -19.30 4.84 7.48
C VAL A 193 -20.48 5.20 8.37
N ALA A 194 -20.29 5.14 9.68
CA ALA A 194 -21.29 5.51 10.65
C ALA A 194 -20.72 6.47 11.70
N ASN A 195 -21.48 7.48 12.05
CA ASN A 195 -21.15 8.46 13.09
C ASN A 195 -22.26 8.53 14.12
N PHE A 196 -21.92 8.40 15.39
CA PHE A 196 -22.84 8.36 16.52
C PHE A 196 -22.40 9.34 17.61
N PRO A 197 -23.13 10.44 17.86
CA PRO A 197 -23.04 11.16 19.12
C PRO A 197 -23.48 10.26 20.26
N LEU A 198 -22.56 9.86 21.14
CA LEU A 198 -22.86 9.05 22.32
C LEU A 198 -23.32 9.94 23.50
N VAL A 199 -22.74 11.12 23.59
CA VAL A 199 -23.18 12.18 24.50
C VAL A 199 -23.12 13.49 23.71
N GLU A 200 -24.22 14.20 23.63
CA GLU A 200 -24.37 15.46 22.89
C GLU A 200 -23.29 16.46 23.33
N ASP A 201 -22.65 17.10 22.36
CA ASP A 201 -21.55 18.06 22.51
C ASP A 201 -20.31 17.54 23.26
N LYS A 202 -20.21 16.23 23.55
CA LYS A 202 -19.10 15.73 24.38
C LYS A 202 -18.42 14.46 23.87
N LEU A 203 -19.18 13.51 23.38
CA LEU A 203 -18.61 12.21 23.04
C LEU A 203 -19.23 11.68 21.76
N ALA A 204 -18.41 11.37 20.79
CA ALA A 204 -18.85 10.78 19.54
C ALA A 204 -17.98 9.59 19.15
N LEU A 205 -18.61 8.64 18.48
CA LEU A 205 -17.98 7.47 17.88
C LEU A 205 -18.17 7.53 16.35
N ARG A 206 -17.08 7.34 15.63
CA ARG A 206 -17.10 7.12 14.17
C ARG A 206 -16.53 5.75 13.86
N VAL A 207 -17.21 5.00 13.01
CA VAL A 207 -16.81 3.66 12.60
C VAL A 207 -16.83 3.58 11.09
N VAL A 208 -15.81 2.98 10.52
CA VAL A 208 -15.64 2.72 9.08
C VAL A 208 -15.36 1.25 8.90
N GLY A 209 -15.99 0.62 7.92
CA GLY A 209 -15.67 -0.73 7.49
C GLY A 209 -15.68 -0.79 5.97
N TYR A 210 -14.80 -1.59 5.37
CA TYR A 210 -14.72 -1.74 3.91
C TYR A 210 -14.19 -3.10 3.49
N LYS A 211 -14.56 -3.48 2.28
CA LYS A 211 -13.99 -4.59 1.53
C LYS A 211 -13.93 -4.23 0.05
N ALA A 212 -12.82 -4.58 -0.59
CA ALA A 212 -12.59 -4.27 -1.98
C ALA A 212 -11.79 -5.39 -2.66
N LYS A 213 -12.06 -5.59 -3.96
CA LYS A 213 -11.23 -6.36 -4.88
C LYS A 213 -10.93 -5.49 -6.10
N ASP A 214 -9.67 -5.33 -6.42
CA ASP A 214 -9.20 -4.79 -7.69
C ASP A 214 -8.78 -5.99 -8.55
N GLY A 215 -9.52 -6.28 -9.61
CA GLY A 215 -9.31 -7.46 -10.46
C GLY A 215 -7.98 -7.44 -11.17
N GLY A 216 -7.40 -8.61 -11.36
CA GLY A 216 -6.19 -8.83 -12.14
C GLY A 216 -6.37 -8.51 -13.61
N TYR A 217 -5.26 -8.41 -14.34
CA TYR A 217 -5.23 -8.13 -15.78
C TYR A 217 -3.95 -8.64 -16.46
N ILE A 218 -3.15 -9.44 -15.75
CA ILE A 218 -1.94 -10.08 -16.29
C ILE A 218 -2.15 -11.57 -16.29
N ASP A 219 -1.92 -12.20 -17.45
CA ASP A 219 -2.10 -13.63 -17.64
C ASP A 219 -0.77 -14.38 -17.46
N ASN A 220 -0.78 -15.44 -16.66
CA ASN A 220 0.29 -16.41 -16.64
C ASN A 220 0.06 -17.44 -17.76
N VAL A 221 0.75 -17.26 -18.86
CA VAL A 221 0.58 -18.14 -20.03
C VAL A 221 1.54 -19.31 -20.01
N TYR A 222 1.18 -20.36 -20.76
CA TYR A 222 2.04 -21.54 -20.85
C TYR A 222 3.43 -21.21 -21.41
N GLY A 223 4.46 -21.71 -20.72
CA GLY A 223 5.85 -21.61 -21.15
C GLY A 223 6.74 -22.69 -20.56
N LYS A 224 7.93 -22.78 -21.07
CA LYS A 224 8.97 -23.67 -20.55
C LYS A 224 10.11 -22.88 -19.96
N THR A 225 10.85 -23.51 -19.04
CA THR A 225 12.03 -22.96 -18.41
C THR A 225 13.20 -22.72 -19.38
N ILE A 226 12.89 -22.21 -20.55
CA ILE A 226 13.87 -21.79 -21.54
C ILE A 226 14.35 -20.41 -21.09
N THR A 227 15.58 -20.30 -20.69
CA THR A 227 16.24 -18.99 -20.74
C THR A 227 16.17 -18.50 -22.18
N ASN A 228 16.07 -17.20 -22.38
CA ASN A 228 16.14 -16.57 -23.70
C ASN A 228 17.41 -17.01 -24.43
N ASP A 229 17.39 -18.24 -24.94
CA ASP A 229 18.51 -18.99 -25.50
C ASP A 229 19.18 -18.25 -26.65
N LEU A 230 18.36 -17.56 -27.43
CA LEU A 230 18.85 -16.75 -28.53
C LEU A 230 19.81 -15.63 -28.10
N LYS A 231 19.63 -15.05 -26.91
CA LYS A 231 20.53 -13.99 -26.41
C LYS A 231 21.69 -14.53 -25.61
N ALA A 232 21.50 -15.61 -24.88
CA ALA A 232 22.59 -16.28 -24.17
C ALA A 232 23.52 -16.98 -25.17
N ASP A 233 23.00 -17.67 -26.16
CA ASP A 233 23.78 -18.30 -27.23
C ASP A 233 24.46 -17.28 -28.13
N ASP A 234 23.79 -16.15 -28.50
CA ASP A 234 24.36 -15.10 -29.28
C ASP A 234 25.49 -14.33 -28.57
N LEU A 235 25.36 -14.14 -27.24
CA LEU A 235 26.37 -13.43 -26.46
C LEU A 235 27.51 -14.34 -26.03
N TYR A 236 27.28 -15.64 -25.81
CA TYR A 236 28.22 -16.49 -25.09
C TYR A 236 28.33 -17.95 -25.61
N GLY A 237 27.48 -18.39 -26.50
CA GLY A 237 27.61 -19.67 -27.20
C GLY A 237 27.56 -20.94 -26.33
N ARG A 238 26.94 -20.88 -25.15
CA ARG A 238 26.81 -22.01 -24.24
C ARG A 238 25.51 -21.96 -23.44
N SER A 239 24.54 -22.79 -23.81
CA SER A 239 23.39 -23.11 -22.97
C SER A 239 23.77 -24.25 -22.01
N PRO A 240 23.47 -24.15 -20.69
CA PRO A 240 23.65 -25.28 -19.79
C PRO A 240 22.81 -26.47 -20.26
N SER A 241 23.36 -27.66 -20.19
CA SER A 241 22.64 -28.87 -20.58
C SER A 241 21.48 -29.15 -19.63
N GLY A 242 20.32 -29.51 -20.17
CA GLY A 242 19.15 -29.93 -19.40
C GLY A 242 18.11 -28.84 -19.10
N TRP A 243 18.31 -27.61 -19.53
CA TRP A 243 17.32 -26.54 -19.39
C TRP A 243 16.22 -26.64 -20.46
N GLY A 244 15.03 -26.11 -20.14
CA GLY A 244 13.87 -26.12 -21.05
C GLY A 244 13.03 -27.40 -20.99
N THR A 245 13.16 -28.15 -19.90
CA THR A 245 12.44 -29.40 -19.67
C THR A 245 11.22 -29.27 -18.78
N LEU A 246 11.20 -28.30 -17.89
CA LEU A 246 10.06 -27.99 -17.04
C LEU A 246 9.12 -27.00 -17.72
N ASP A 247 7.87 -27.04 -17.36
CA ASP A 247 6.87 -26.07 -17.79
C ASP A 247 5.95 -25.67 -16.63
N ASN A 248 5.10 -24.69 -16.87
CA ASN A 248 4.16 -24.16 -15.89
C ASN A 248 2.71 -24.59 -16.14
N ALA A 249 2.49 -25.73 -16.80
CA ALA A 249 1.16 -26.15 -17.22
C ALA A 249 0.13 -26.22 -16.07
N ASP A 250 0.59 -26.52 -14.86
CA ASP A 250 -0.27 -26.67 -13.69
C ASP A 250 -0.71 -25.34 -13.06
N ILE A 251 -0.08 -24.21 -13.42
CA ILE A 251 -0.35 -22.87 -12.86
C ILE A 251 -0.64 -21.82 -13.94
N VAL A 252 -0.99 -22.25 -15.15
CA VAL A 252 -1.50 -21.34 -16.19
C VAL A 252 -2.85 -20.80 -15.76
N GLU A 253 -2.93 -19.47 -15.63
CA GLU A 253 -4.11 -18.78 -15.10
C GLU A 253 -4.22 -17.39 -15.70
N ASP A 254 -5.43 -16.93 -15.98
CA ASP A 254 -5.70 -15.56 -16.40
C ASP A 254 -5.77 -14.64 -15.16
N ASP A 255 -5.42 -13.37 -15.34
CA ASP A 255 -5.66 -12.30 -14.36
C ASP A 255 -4.96 -12.48 -12.99
N ILE A 256 -3.74 -13.02 -12.95
CA ILE A 256 -3.04 -13.45 -11.74
C ILE A 256 -2.66 -12.35 -10.75
N ASN A 257 -2.78 -11.07 -11.11
CA ASN A 257 -2.32 -9.93 -10.31
C ASN A 257 -3.47 -9.17 -9.64
N ASP A 258 -4.48 -9.87 -9.19
CA ASP A 258 -5.57 -9.27 -8.42
C ASP A 258 -5.11 -8.76 -7.05
N TYR A 259 -5.93 -7.91 -6.44
CA TYR A 259 -5.66 -7.34 -5.11
C TYR A 259 -6.95 -7.26 -4.31
N GLU A 260 -6.96 -7.85 -3.14
CA GLU A 260 -8.04 -7.73 -2.17
C GLU A 260 -7.60 -6.92 -0.96
N ALA A 261 -8.50 -6.11 -0.42
CA ALA A 261 -8.28 -5.39 0.82
C ALA A 261 -9.57 -5.33 1.63
N GLU A 262 -9.46 -5.63 2.92
CA GLU A 262 -10.55 -5.43 3.86
C GLU A 262 -10.03 -4.78 5.14
N GLY A 263 -10.87 -3.98 5.77
CA GLY A 263 -10.43 -3.30 6.98
C GLY A 263 -11.54 -2.54 7.67
N TRP A 264 -11.18 -2.03 8.84
CA TRP A 264 -12.05 -1.19 9.63
C TRP A 264 -11.26 -0.15 10.42
N ARG A 265 -11.94 0.95 10.75
CA ARG A 265 -11.43 2.00 11.61
C ARG A 265 -12.51 2.40 12.60
N ALA A 266 -12.13 2.62 13.86
CA ALA A 266 -13.00 3.20 14.86
C ALA A 266 -12.28 4.35 15.56
N ALA A 267 -12.97 5.47 15.76
CA ALA A 267 -12.46 6.63 16.48
C ALA A 267 -13.50 7.11 17.49
N VAL A 268 -13.08 7.25 18.74
CA VAL A 268 -13.88 7.87 19.80
C VAL A 268 -13.25 9.24 20.11
N ARG A 269 -14.00 10.29 19.87
CA ARG A 269 -13.63 11.65 20.24
C ARG A 269 -14.40 12.09 21.48
N TRP A 270 -13.68 12.61 22.45
CA TRP A 270 -14.21 13.18 23.68
C TRP A 270 -13.80 14.64 23.82
N ASP A 271 -14.76 15.57 23.69
CA ASP A 271 -14.59 16.97 24.03
C ASP A 271 -14.80 17.13 25.55
N ILE A 272 -13.71 17.12 26.30
CA ILE A 272 -13.67 17.13 27.77
C ILE A 272 -14.30 18.42 28.28
N ASN A 273 -13.94 19.53 27.65
CA ASN A 273 -14.52 20.86 27.83
C ASN A 273 -14.25 21.70 26.56
N GLN A 274 -14.44 23.03 26.63
CA GLN A 274 -14.25 23.94 25.48
C GLN A 274 -12.79 24.03 25.00
N ASP A 275 -11.84 23.73 25.90
CA ASP A 275 -10.42 23.91 25.66
C ASP A 275 -9.70 22.57 25.43
N TRP A 276 -10.30 21.45 25.79
CA TRP A 276 -9.64 20.14 25.78
C TRP A 276 -10.43 19.06 25.10
N SER A 277 -9.78 18.36 24.20
CA SER A 277 -10.31 17.15 23.56
C SER A 277 -9.33 15.99 23.61
N ALA A 278 -9.87 14.77 23.51
CA ALA A 278 -9.09 13.54 23.36
C ALA A 278 -9.73 12.65 22.28
N THR A 279 -8.90 12.07 21.44
CA THR A 279 -9.33 11.11 20.40
C THR A 279 -8.54 9.81 20.56
N LEU A 280 -9.27 8.72 20.78
CA LEU A 280 -8.74 7.37 20.71
C LEU A 280 -9.15 6.77 19.37
N SER A 281 -8.20 6.26 18.60
CA SER A 281 -8.49 5.61 17.32
C SER A 281 -7.77 4.26 17.18
N THR A 282 -8.38 3.37 16.40
CA THR A 282 -7.76 2.11 15.99
C THR A 282 -8.13 1.81 14.54
N ILE A 283 -7.20 1.22 13.82
CA ILE A 283 -7.28 0.90 12.40
C ILE A 283 -6.74 -0.50 12.22
N GLN A 284 -7.46 -1.34 11.48
CA GLN A 284 -6.95 -2.62 11.00
C GLN A 284 -7.22 -2.73 9.51
N GLN A 285 -6.22 -3.20 8.77
CA GLN A 285 -6.35 -3.53 7.37
C GLN A 285 -5.60 -4.83 7.09
N LYS A 286 -6.25 -5.72 6.36
CA LYS A 286 -5.64 -6.88 5.71
C LYS A 286 -5.70 -6.69 4.23
N SER A 287 -4.63 -7.04 3.54
CA SER A 287 -4.61 -7.02 2.09
C SER A 287 -3.84 -8.22 1.55
N GLU A 288 -4.36 -8.77 0.47
CA GLU A 288 -3.82 -9.91 -0.25
C GLU A 288 -3.62 -9.48 -1.70
N ALA A 289 -2.44 -9.69 -2.25
CA ALA A 289 -2.14 -9.49 -3.65
C ALA A 289 -1.71 -10.83 -4.26
N GLY A 290 -2.17 -11.07 -5.46
CA GLY A 290 -1.66 -12.16 -6.30
C GLY A 290 -0.25 -11.84 -6.81
N SER A 291 0.00 -12.06 -8.07
CA SER A 291 1.31 -11.81 -8.66
C SER A 291 1.66 -10.33 -8.73
N PHE A 292 2.93 -10.04 -9.02
CA PHE A 292 3.43 -8.68 -9.24
C PHE A 292 2.87 -8.08 -10.52
N ASN A 293 2.71 -6.75 -10.54
CA ASN A 293 2.18 -5.97 -11.67
C ASN A 293 3.17 -5.87 -12.86
N GLY A 294 3.88 -6.95 -13.17
CA GLY A 294 4.88 -7.02 -14.22
C GLY A 294 4.49 -8.00 -15.32
N PHE A 295 4.64 -7.61 -16.58
CA PHE A 295 4.49 -8.50 -17.74
C PHE A 295 5.76 -8.47 -18.60
N ASP A 296 5.94 -9.50 -19.44
CA ASP A 296 7.07 -9.60 -20.37
C ASP A 296 6.61 -9.28 -21.81
N PRO A 297 7.00 -8.13 -22.39
CA PRO A 297 6.63 -7.78 -23.77
C PRO A 297 7.12 -8.76 -24.82
N ASN A 298 8.07 -9.66 -24.50
CA ASN A 298 8.51 -10.70 -25.42
C ASN A 298 7.59 -11.93 -25.38
N VAL A 299 6.81 -12.09 -24.33
CA VAL A 299 5.78 -13.14 -24.20
C VAL A 299 4.50 -12.67 -24.87
N GLY A 300 4.01 -11.49 -24.47
CA GLY A 300 2.80 -10.90 -25.02
C GLY A 300 2.40 -9.63 -24.27
N ASP A 301 1.36 -8.96 -24.78
CA ASP A 301 0.77 -7.82 -24.10
C ASP A 301 0.00 -8.31 -22.86
N LEU A 302 0.29 -7.76 -21.70
CA LEU A 302 -0.23 -8.18 -20.39
C LEU A 302 -0.02 -9.68 -20.07
N GLN A 303 1.04 -10.30 -20.62
CA GLN A 303 1.35 -11.71 -20.42
C GLN A 303 2.71 -11.92 -19.77
N ILE A 304 2.81 -12.97 -18.97
CA ILE A 304 4.05 -13.39 -18.33
C ILE A 304 4.13 -14.91 -18.25
N ILE A 305 5.33 -15.45 -18.03
CA ILE A 305 5.53 -16.87 -17.71
C ILE A 305 6.10 -16.94 -16.30
N ARG A 306 5.29 -17.42 -15.38
CA ARG A 306 5.64 -17.75 -14.00
C ARG A 306 5.61 -19.26 -13.81
N TYR A 307 6.52 -19.78 -13.02
CA TYR A 307 6.66 -21.21 -12.75
C TYR A 307 6.25 -21.60 -11.33
N ASN A 308 6.02 -20.60 -10.49
CA ASN A 308 5.49 -20.73 -9.14
C ASN A 308 4.35 -19.74 -8.93
N GLU A 309 3.37 -20.13 -8.13
CA GLU A 309 2.37 -19.17 -7.65
C GLU A 309 3.05 -18.08 -6.82
N GLU A 310 2.61 -16.85 -7.00
CA GLU A 310 3.09 -15.67 -6.28
C GLU A 310 1.95 -15.11 -5.43
N TYR A 311 2.30 -14.60 -4.25
CA TYR A 311 1.36 -13.85 -3.40
C TYR A 311 2.08 -12.87 -2.49
N MET A 312 1.33 -11.91 -1.97
CA MET A 312 1.79 -11.00 -0.94
C MET A 312 0.64 -10.64 -0.01
N ASP A 313 0.80 -10.94 1.25
CA ASP A 313 -0.13 -10.62 2.32
C ASP A 313 0.44 -9.49 3.18
N VAL A 314 -0.38 -8.50 3.51
CA VAL A 314 0.00 -7.41 4.41
C VAL A 314 -1.07 -7.21 5.46
N ASP A 315 -0.70 -7.42 6.72
CA ASP A 315 -1.51 -7.12 7.89
C ASP A 315 -1.03 -5.83 8.55
N LEU A 316 -1.97 -4.94 8.90
CA LEU A 316 -1.71 -3.63 9.48
C LEU A 316 -2.63 -3.37 10.66
N ASP A 317 -2.04 -3.12 11.82
CA ASP A 317 -2.71 -2.74 13.06
C ASP A 317 -2.16 -1.43 13.61
N ILE A 318 -3.03 -0.46 13.85
CA ILE A 318 -2.64 0.85 14.35
C ILE A 318 -3.59 1.24 15.49
N SER A 319 -3.04 1.77 16.58
CA SER A 319 -3.83 2.37 17.65
C SER A 319 -3.19 3.68 18.10
N SER A 320 -3.99 4.69 18.40
CA SER A 320 -3.47 5.98 18.85
C SER A 320 -4.38 6.69 19.83
N LEU A 321 -3.75 7.49 20.67
CA LEU A 321 -4.41 8.46 21.57
C LEU A 321 -3.82 9.84 21.29
N THR A 322 -4.66 10.78 20.88
CA THR A 322 -4.30 12.19 20.69
C THR A 322 -5.08 13.05 21.69
N VAL A 323 -4.39 13.89 22.40
CA VAL A 323 -4.96 14.88 23.32
C VAL A 323 -4.59 16.27 22.80
N GLU A 324 -5.59 17.11 22.58
CA GLU A 324 -5.44 18.49 22.14
C GLU A 324 -5.95 19.43 23.24
N GLY A 325 -5.23 20.51 23.51
CA GLY A 325 -5.60 21.47 24.56
C GLY A 325 -5.24 22.89 24.22
N ASP A 326 -6.13 23.84 24.55
CA ASP A 326 -5.87 25.27 24.52
C ASP A 326 -5.47 25.76 25.93
N LEU A 327 -4.24 26.26 26.05
CA LEU A 327 -3.69 26.78 27.29
C LEU A 327 -3.89 28.31 27.40
N GLY A 328 -4.56 28.93 26.43
CA GLY A 328 -4.76 30.37 26.31
C GLY A 328 -3.55 31.11 25.73
N PHE A 329 -2.33 30.68 26.01
CA PHE A 329 -1.11 31.25 25.43
C PHE A 329 -0.46 30.35 24.38
N ALA A 330 -0.86 29.10 24.32
CA ALA A 330 -0.38 28.09 23.34
C ALA A 330 -1.38 26.96 23.20
N GLN A 331 -1.34 26.32 22.03
CA GLN A 331 -2.00 25.04 21.76
C GLN A 331 -1.06 23.91 22.14
N LEU A 332 -1.57 22.92 22.89
CA LEU A 332 -0.89 21.67 23.21
C LEU A 332 -1.44 20.56 22.34
N VAL A 333 -0.57 19.74 21.79
CA VAL A 333 -0.93 18.45 21.22
C VAL A 333 0.00 17.39 21.79
N ALA A 334 -0.59 16.32 22.34
CA ALA A 334 0.11 15.13 22.78
C ALA A 334 -0.47 13.92 22.04
N ALA A 335 0.36 13.23 21.30
CA ALA A 335 -0.03 12.05 20.51
C ALA A 335 0.85 10.87 20.89
N THR A 336 0.21 9.72 21.12
CA THR A 336 0.89 8.44 21.36
C THR A 336 0.30 7.43 20.43
N SER A 337 1.13 6.61 19.77
CA SER A 337 0.67 5.58 18.87
C SER A 337 1.45 4.28 19.01
N TYR A 338 0.76 3.20 18.70
CA TYR A 338 1.34 1.89 18.45
C TYR A 338 0.99 1.46 17.03
N TYR A 339 1.98 1.02 16.29
CA TYR A 339 1.91 0.55 14.91
C TYR A 339 2.51 -0.83 14.85
N ASN A 340 1.81 -1.76 14.21
CA ASN A 340 2.32 -3.07 13.84
C ASN A 340 1.99 -3.33 12.37
N SER A 341 2.94 -3.87 11.63
CA SER A 341 2.72 -4.33 10.25
C SER A 341 3.52 -5.59 10.02
N GLU A 342 2.87 -6.58 9.41
CA GLU A 342 3.48 -7.83 8.98
C GLU A 342 3.26 -8.00 7.48
N THR A 343 4.27 -8.48 6.78
CA THR A 343 4.23 -8.77 5.35
C THR A 343 4.78 -10.17 5.12
N VAL A 344 4.02 -10.99 4.41
CA VAL A 344 4.46 -12.29 3.91
C VAL A 344 4.41 -12.25 2.39
N ARG A 345 5.48 -12.69 1.74
CA ARG A 345 5.59 -12.65 0.28
C ARG A 345 6.23 -13.92 -0.25
N ASP A 346 5.67 -14.46 -1.33
CA ASP A 346 6.27 -15.53 -2.12
C ASP A 346 6.34 -15.09 -3.58
N GLN A 347 7.52 -15.12 -4.17
CA GLN A 347 7.78 -14.62 -5.51
C GLN A 347 8.53 -15.64 -6.36
N ASP A 348 8.14 -15.80 -7.61
CA ASP A 348 8.87 -16.60 -8.59
C ASP A 348 10.13 -15.87 -9.07
N ILE A 349 11.28 -16.42 -8.74
CA ILE A 349 12.59 -15.92 -9.18
C ILE A 349 13.31 -16.90 -10.12
N THR A 350 12.58 -17.84 -10.70
CA THR A 350 13.13 -18.86 -11.61
C THR A 350 13.91 -18.22 -12.76
N ASN A 351 13.33 -17.25 -13.43
CA ASN A 351 13.99 -16.57 -14.55
C ASN A 351 15.20 -15.74 -14.12
N TYR A 352 15.13 -15.12 -12.93
CA TYR A 352 16.26 -14.41 -12.34
C TYR A 352 17.42 -15.35 -12.07
N HIS A 353 17.19 -16.44 -11.38
CA HIS A 353 18.24 -17.42 -11.05
C HIS A 353 18.83 -18.08 -12.30
N LYS A 354 18.01 -18.39 -13.29
CA LYS A 354 18.51 -18.91 -14.56
C LYS A 354 19.41 -17.91 -15.29
N SER A 355 18.98 -16.67 -15.40
CA SER A 355 19.76 -15.60 -16.04
C SER A 355 21.07 -15.36 -15.28
N TYR A 356 21.01 -15.33 -13.96
CA TYR A 356 22.16 -15.15 -13.11
C TYR A 356 23.15 -16.32 -13.23
N SER A 357 22.66 -17.55 -13.18
CA SER A 357 23.48 -18.75 -13.35
C SER A 357 24.14 -18.80 -14.72
N ALA A 358 23.41 -18.47 -15.79
CA ALA A 358 23.97 -18.37 -17.13
C ALA A 358 25.12 -17.37 -17.20
N TYR A 359 24.93 -16.16 -16.63
CA TYR A 359 25.95 -15.12 -16.59
C TYR A 359 27.23 -15.59 -15.89
N TYR A 360 27.12 -16.20 -14.69
CA TYR A 360 28.26 -16.68 -13.95
C TYR A 360 28.95 -17.86 -14.62
N CYS A 361 28.20 -18.82 -15.15
CA CYS A 361 28.77 -19.94 -15.90
C CYS A 361 29.65 -19.50 -17.05
N ILE A 362 29.25 -18.44 -17.74
CA ILE A 362 29.94 -17.96 -18.93
C ILE A 362 31.18 -17.14 -18.55
N HIS A 363 31.08 -16.27 -17.55
CA HIS A 363 32.17 -15.39 -17.15
C HIS A 363 33.30 -16.12 -16.41
N TYR A 364 32.96 -17.14 -15.64
CA TYR A 364 33.91 -17.82 -14.75
C TYR A 364 34.20 -19.26 -15.15
N ALA A 365 33.73 -19.74 -16.29
CA ALA A 365 33.96 -21.13 -16.75
C ALA A 365 35.45 -21.51 -16.89
N GLY A 366 36.33 -20.53 -16.98
CA GLY A 366 37.79 -20.77 -16.97
C GLY A 366 38.37 -21.15 -15.58
N ASP A 367 37.74 -20.61 -14.51
CA ASP A 367 38.18 -20.82 -13.13
C ASP A 367 37.22 -21.70 -12.31
N ALA A 368 36.15 -22.19 -12.93
CA ALA A 368 35.07 -22.92 -12.28
C ALA A 368 35.50 -24.17 -11.51
N ALA A 369 36.57 -24.79 -11.90
CA ALA A 369 37.14 -25.95 -11.16
C ALA A 369 37.63 -25.59 -9.75
N ALA A 370 37.91 -24.31 -9.47
CA ALA A 370 38.38 -23.83 -8.17
C ALA A 370 37.22 -23.53 -7.19
N TYR A 371 36.02 -23.29 -7.69
CA TYR A 371 34.84 -22.86 -6.90
C TYR A 371 33.77 -23.94 -6.75
N ALA A 372 33.96 -25.11 -7.34
CA ALA A 372 33.00 -26.23 -7.34
C ALA A 372 32.58 -26.81 -5.96
N PRO A 373 33.29 -26.59 -4.84
CA PRO A 373 32.90 -27.18 -3.55
C PRO A 373 31.95 -26.33 -2.71
N TYR A 374 31.51 -25.16 -3.15
CA TYR A 374 30.77 -24.25 -2.26
C TYR A 374 29.25 -24.37 -2.41
N TYR A 375 28.65 -25.07 -1.45
CA TYR A 375 27.35 -24.90 -0.81
C TYR A 375 26.09 -25.38 -1.53
N PHE A 376 25.70 -26.60 -1.18
CA PHE A 376 24.30 -26.94 -1.02
C PHE A 376 24.06 -27.13 0.48
N ALA A 377 23.28 -26.25 1.08
CA ALA A 377 22.67 -26.46 2.37
C ALA A 377 21.18 -26.69 2.14
N VAL A 378 20.60 -27.70 2.76
CA VAL A 378 19.16 -27.89 2.87
C VAL A 378 18.80 -27.40 4.26
N GLU A 379 18.14 -26.26 4.35
CA GLU A 379 17.61 -25.71 5.57
C GLU A 379 16.12 -25.47 5.36
N ASP A 380 15.27 -25.95 6.26
CA ASP A 380 13.81 -25.82 6.24
C ASP A 380 13.09 -26.25 4.94
N GLY A 381 13.61 -27.23 4.23
CA GLY A 381 13.01 -27.73 2.99
C GLY A 381 13.39 -26.95 1.73
N TYR A 382 14.26 -25.95 1.85
CA TYR A 382 14.80 -25.21 0.71
C TYR A 382 16.26 -25.58 0.44
N MET A 383 16.63 -25.66 -0.82
CA MET A 383 18.00 -25.87 -1.24
C MET A 383 18.62 -24.53 -1.61
N TYR A 384 19.53 -24.06 -0.76
CA TYR A 384 20.28 -22.83 -1.04
C TYR A 384 21.39 -23.12 -2.04
N ALA A 385 21.32 -22.47 -3.17
CA ALA A 385 22.37 -22.54 -4.17
C ALA A 385 23.18 -21.25 -4.15
N SER A 386 24.24 -21.22 -3.39
CA SER A 386 25.27 -20.22 -3.55
C SER A 386 26.40 -20.77 -4.42
N GLY A 387 26.48 -20.27 -5.64
CA GLY A 387 27.64 -20.43 -6.52
C GLY A 387 27.50 -21.46 -7.64
N LEU A 388 27.77 -20.99 -8.81
CA LEU A 388 28.23 -21.68 -10.03
C LEU A 388 27.62 -23.06 -10.36
N TYR A 389 26.42 -23.01 -10.86
CA TYR A 389 25.68 -24.17 -11.41
C TYR A 389 26.35 -24.85 -12.62
N CYS A 390 27.38 -24.25 -13.16
CA CYS A 390 28.01 -24.69 -14.42
C CYS A 390 28.93 -25.84 -14.31
N SER A 391 29.38 -26.22 -13.11
CA SER A 391 30.43 -27.24 -12.94
C SER A 391 30.09 -28.33 -11.95
N SER A 392 28.90 -28.32 -11.34
CA SER A 392 28.48 -29.40 -10.46
C SER A 392 27.77 -30.50 -11.27
N PRO A 393 28.33 -31.71 -11.33
CA PRO A 393 27.66 -32.85 -11.93
C PRO A 393 26.40 -33.27 -11.15
N THR A 394 26.10 -32.62 -10.03
CA THR A 394 24.92 -32.89 -9.18
C THR A 394 23.75 -31.96 -9.46
N VAL A 395 23.93 -30.92 -10.26
CA VAL A 395 22.84 -30.02 -10.74
C VAL A 395 22.70 -30.16 -12.24
N GLU A 396 22.59 -31.40 -12.69
CA GLU A 396 22.08 -31.71 -14.02
C GLU A 396 20.55 -31.66 -13.92
N GLY A 397 19.94 -30.55 -14.32
CA GLY A 397 18.50 -30.48 -14.38
C GLY A 397 17.97 -29.07 -14.43
N ASP A 398 16.74 -28.98 -14.87
CA ASP A 398 15.94 -27.78 -14.81
C ASP A 398 15.36 -27.61 -13.40
N PHE A 399 15.06 -26.38 -12.99
CA PHE A 399 14.56 -26.10 -11.66
C PHE A 399 13.63 -24.89 -11.65
N PHE A 400 12.72 -24.87 -10.69
CA PHE A 400 11.99 -23.70 -10.27
C PHE A 400 12.66 -23.08 -9.05
N SER A 401 12.55 -21.77 -8.88
CA SER A 401 13.07 -21.14 -7.69
C SER A 401 12.12 -20.05 -7.17
N LYS A 402 12.06 -19.94 -5.86
CA LYS A 402 11.22 -19.03 -5.11
C LYS A 402 12.06 -18.11 -4.24
N TRP A 403 11.52 -16.94 -4.00
CA TRP A 403 11.94 -16.05 -2.96
C TRP A 403 10.79 -15.85 -2.00
N TYR A 404 10.94 -16.36 -0.79
CA TYR A 404 10.01 -16.19 0.30
C TYR A 404 10.56 -15.14 1.26
N GLU A 405 9.72 -14.23 1.69
CA GLU A 405 10.03 -13.18 2.66
C GLU A 405 8.94 -13.10 3.71
N GLU A 406 9.36 -13.05 4.95
CA GLU A 406 8.57 -12.58 6.08
C GLU A 406 9.23 -11.34 6.66
N SER A 407 8.48 -10.27 6.83
CA SER A 407 9.00 -9.04 7.43
C SER A 407 7.94 -8.36 8.29
N GLY A 408 8.38 -7.61 9.28
CA GLY A 408 7.46 -6.88 10.12
C GLY A 408 8.10 -5.69 10.82
N SER A 409 7.24 -4.80 11.28
CA SER A 409 7.64 -3.59 12.00
C SER A 409 6.68 -3.33 13.15
N ASP A 410 7.25 -3.29 14.35
CA ASP A 410 6.58 -2.80 15.54
C ASP A 410 7.11 -1.43 15.91
N ARG A 411 6.23 -0.48 16.20
CA ARG A 411 6.65 0.85 16.60
C ARG A 411 5.73 1.44 17.65
N PHE A 412 6.35 1.91 18.73
CA PHE A 412 5.73 2.80 19.71
C PHE A 412 6.28 4.20 19.51
N SER A 413 5.41 5.20 19.41
CA SER A 413 5.82 6.60 19.33
C SER A 413 5.00 7.49 20.23
N THR A 414 5.62 8.56 20.72
CA THR A 414 4.93 9.61 21.46
C THR A 414 5.54 10.97 21.14
N GLU A 415 4.68 11.95 20.91
CA GLU A 415 5.04 13.35 20.64
C GLU A 415 4.24 14.25 21.57
N VAL A 416 4.91 15.23 22.14
CA VAL A 416 4.25 16.34 22.85
C VAL A 416 4.77 17.64 22.27
N ARG A 417 3.86 18.50 21.82
CA ARG A 417 4.21 19.78 21.22
C ARG A 417 3.33 20.91 21.75
N LEU A 418 3.94 22.07 21.84
CA LEU A 418 3.30 23.35 22.11
C LEU A 418 3.55 24.29 20.95
N SER A 419 2.52 24.96 20.47
CA SER A 419 2.62 25.96 19.42
C SER A 419 1.81 27.20 19.76
N SER A 420 2.29 28.37 19.36
CA SER A 420 1.57 29.62 19.49
C SER A 420 1.66 30.41 18.19
N GLN A 421 0.56 31.04 17.82
CA GLN A 421 0.46 31.99 16.73
C GLN A 421 0.21 33.37 17.34
N GLY A 422 1.21 34.23 17.29
CA GLY A 422 1.16 35.56 17.89
C GLY A 422 1.35 36.66 16.86
N ASP A 423 0.91 37.88 17.20
CA ASP A 423 1.01 39.06 16.32
C ASP A 423 2.46 39.41 15.93
N THR A 424 3.44 38.96 16.71
CA THR A 424 4.84 39.38 16.56
C THR A 424 5.71 38.23 16.06
N PHE A 425 5.53 37.03 16.56
CA PHE A 425 6.22 35.84 16.09
C PHE A 425 5.47 34.60 16.49
N ASP A 426 5.62 33.57 15.65
CA ASP A 426 5.10 32.23 15.87
C ASP A 426 6.19 31.32 16.38
N TRP A 427 5.84 30.40 17.28
CA TRP A 427 6.76 29.41 17.76
C TRP A 427 6.10 28.03 17.90
N LEU A 428 6.92 27.00 17.75
CA LEU A 428 6.57 25.62 18.03
C LEU A 428 7.77 24.98 18.75
N VAL A 429 7.49 24.28 19.82
CA VAL A 429 8.46 23.48 20.56
C VAL A 429 7.83 22.12 20.85
N GLY A 430 8.62 21.06 20.73
CA GLY A 430 8.13 19.70 20.98
C GLY A 430 9.23 18.76 21.45
N ALA A 431 8.79 17.61 21.93
CA ALA A 431 9.62 16.47 22.24
C ALA A 431 8.99 15.23 21.61
N PHE A 432 9.81 14.39 21.01
CA PHE A 432 9.42 13.16 20.35
C PHE A 432 10.25 12.00 20.85
N TYR A 433 9.61 10.87 21.08
CA TYR A 433 10.26 9.59 21.39
C TYR A 433 9.67 8.50 20.50
N GLU A 434 10.52 7.67 19.97
CA GLU A 434 10.13 6.50 19.17
C GLU A 434 11.02 5.32 19.55
N GLU A 435 10.38 4.16 19.65
CA GLU A 435 11.03 2.85 19.70
C GLU A 435 10.45 2.01 18.58
N SER A 436 11.32 1.55 17.70
CA SER A 436 10.93 0.78 16.51
C SER A 436 11.78 -0.46 16.41
N ASN A 437 11.13 -1.60 16.20
CA ASN A 437 11.75 -2.85 15.86
C ASN A 437 11.35 -3.20 14.42
N TYR A 438 12.32 -3.56 13.63
CA TYR A 438 12.12 -4.13 12.31
C TYR A 438 12.77 -5.49 12.27
N TRP A 439 12.06 -6.49 11.79
CA TRP A 439 12.57 -7.82 11.57
C TRP A 439 12.31 -8.23 10.12
N TYR A 440 13.19 -9.07 9.61
CA TYR A 440 13.19 -9.49 8.23
C TYR A 440 13.80 -10.88 8.14
N GLU A 441 13.09 -11.80 7.51
CA GLU A 441 13.55 -13.15 7.22
C GLU A 441 13.30 -13.44 5.75
N GLU A 442 14.29 -13.95 5.05
CA GLU A 442 14.16 -14.31 3.65
C GLU A 442 14.77 -15.68 3.36
N HIS A 443 14.16 -16.38 2.44
CA HIS A 443 14.62 -17.64 1.93
C HIS A 443 14.65 -17.61 0.41
N TRP A 444 15.84 -17.80 -0.14
CA TRP A 444 16.06 -17.91 -1.56
C TRP A 444 16.37 -19.36 -1.87
N GLY A 445 15.56 -20.04 -2.65
CA GLY A 445 15.82 -21.43 -2.88
C GLY A 445 14.94 -22.10 -3.90
N TYR A 446 15.15 -23.40 -3.97
CA TYR A 446 14.39 -24.31 -4.80
C TYR A 446 13.45 -25.08 -3.91
N PRO A 447 12.15 -25.24 -4.26
CA PRO A 447 11.28 -26.20 -3.61
C PRO A 447 11.90 -27.60 -3.79
N THR A 448 12.13 -28.32 -2.69
CA THR A 448 12.64 -29.69 -2.68
C THR A 448 11.53 -30.69 -2.97
#